data_ad8d80268dfdf0851e676ee29b3cdb73
#
_entry.id   ad8d80268dfdf0851e676ee29b3cdb73
#
_cell.length_a   1.000
_cell.length_b   1.000
_cell.length_c   1.000
_cell.angle_alpha   90.00
_cell.angle_beta   90.00
_cell.angle_gamma   90.00
#
_symmetry.space_group_name_H-M   'P 1'
#
loop_
_entity.id
_entity.type
_entity.pdbx_description
1 polymer ?
#
loop_
_entity_poly.entity_id
_entity_poly.type
_entity_poly.pdbx_seq_one_letter_code
_entity_poly.pdbx_strand_id
1 'polypeptide(L)'
;MLFNKIKSMGYEAVEIPVEYPEKIDPKAVAKALRDTGLFPVVCGAFGPTRDLTHEDIVVHKACFKYISECFVLCNEWDAKFLAGPMYSAVGKARMVAPEQRKVEWDRGGNNIRKV
;
A
#
# COMPACT_ATOMS: atom_id res chain seq x y z
N MET A 1 -1.41 -24.54 -3.26
CA MET A 1 -0.88 -23.17 -3.11
C MET A 1 -2.03 -22.16 -3.25
N LEU A 2 -2.03 -21.06 -2.50
CA LEU A 2 -3.15 -20.10 -2.43
C LEU A 2 -3.54 -19.52 -3.81
N PHE A 3 -2.58 -19.05 -4.62
CA PHE A 3 -2.86 -18.48 -5.93
C PHE A 3 -3.56 -19.46 -6.89
N ASN A 4 -3.17 -20.73 -6.90
CA ASN A 4 -3.86 -21.74 -7.69
C ASN A 4 -5.34 -21.89 -7.27
N LYS A 5 -5.60 -21.83 -5.96
CA LYS A 5 -6.98 -21.90 -5.44
C LYS A 5 -7.78 -20.67 -5.88
N ILE A 6 -7.21 -19.46 -5.78
CA ILE A 6 -7.85 -18.23 -6.25
C ILE A 6 -8.18 -18.34 -7.74
N LYS A 7 -7.22 -18.78 -8.55
CA LYS A 7 -7.44 -18.97 -10.00
C LYS A 7 -8.52 -20.00 -10.30
N SER A 8 -8.53 -21.13 -9.58
CA SER A 8 -9.56 -22.19 -9.76
C SER A 8 -10.97 -21.73 -9.38
N MET A 9 -11.11 -20.69 -8.58
CA MET A 9 -12.39 -20.05 -8.24
C MET A 9 -12.89 -19.06 -9.30
N GLY A 10 -12.13 -18.86 -10.39
CA GLY A 10 -12.50 -18.00 -11.50
C GLY A 10 -12.04 -16.54 -11.38
N TYR A 11 -11.25 -16.18 -10.35
CA TYR A 11 -10.69 -14.84 -10.25
C TYR A 11 -9.60 -14.60 -11.30
N GLU A 12 -9.53 -13.38 -11.80
CA GLU A 12 -8.53 -12.94 -12.77
C GLU A 12 -7.42 -12.09 -12.14
N ALA A 13 -7.68 -11.52 -10.98
CA ALA A 13 -6.74 -10.68 -10.25
C ALA A 13 -6.62 -11.12 -8.79
N VAL A 14 -5.51 -10.72 -8.15
CA VAL A 14 -5.26 -10.95 -6.74
C VAL A 14 -4.70 -9.67 -6.11
N GLU A 15 -5.29 -9.26 -5.01
CA GLU A 15 -4.75 -8.20 -4.17
C GLU A 15 -3.78 -8.81 -3.16
N ILE A 16 -2.54 -8.34 -3.16
CA ILE A 16 -1.44 -8.86 -2.34
C ILE A 16 -1.15 -7.85 -1.22
N PRO A 17 -1.50 -8.17 0.04
CA PRO A 17 -1.23 -7.29 1.17
C PRO A 17 0.27 -7.26 1.47
N VAL A 18 0.82 -6.06 1.57
CA VAL A 18 2.22 -5.80 1.87
C VAL A 18 2.32 -4.99 3.16
N GLU A 19 2.31 -5.63 4.31
CA GLU A 19 2.51 -4.94 5.58
C GLU A 19 3.99 -4.80 5.93
N TYR A 20 4.76 -5.87 5.68
CA TYR A 20 6.20 -5.96 5.95
C TYR A 20 6.94 -6.37 4.66
N PRO A 21 7.35 -5.41 3.82
CA PRO A 21 8.04 -5.71 2.55
C PRO A 21 9.23 -6.64 2.71
N GLU A 22 10.00 -6.46 3.80
CA GLU A 22 11.21 -7.23 4.11
C GLU A 22 10.95 -8.71 4.46
N LYS A 23 9.69 -9.08 4.72
CA LYS A 23 9.31 -10.47 5.03
C LYS A 23 8.77 -11.24 3.83
N ILE A 24 8.64 -10.58 2.69
CA ILE A 24 8.10 -11.18 1.47
C ILE A 24 9.25 -11.70 0.61
N ASP A 25 9.10 -12.92 0.10
CA ASP A 25 9.96 -13.42 -0.99
C ASP A 25 9.37 -12.96 -2.34
N PRO A 26 9.94 -11.92 -2.96
CA PRO A 26 9.38 -11.36 -4.19
C PRO A 26 9.42 -12.35 -5.35
N LYS A 27 10.46 -13.19 -5.41
CA LYS A 27 10.63 -14.17 -6.50
C LYS A 27 9.61 -15.31 -6.41
N ALA A 28 9.30 -15.76 -5.20
CA ALA A 28 8.26 -16.78 -4.98
C ALA A 28 6.88 -16.27 -5.40
N VAL A 29 6.55 -15.01 -5.06
CA VAL A 29 5.30 -14.36 -5.49
C VAL A 29 5.28 -14.18 -7.01
N ALA A 30 6.34 -13.64 -7.61
CA ALA A 30 6.45 -13.48 -9.06
C ALA A 30 6.27 -14.80 -9.81
N LYS A 31 6.84 -15.89 -9.29
CA LYS A 31 6.64 -17.23 -9.86
C LYS A 31 5.17 -17.66 -9.80
N ALA A 32 4.53 -17.50 -8.66
CA ALA A 32 3.13 -17.87 -8.48
C ALA A 32 2.19 -17.08 -9.40
N LEU A 33 2.46 -15.79 -9.62
CA LEU A 33 1.72 -14.95 -10.56
C LEU A 33 1.89 -15.45 -12.00
N ARG A 34 3.11 -15.75 -12.42
CA ARG A 34 3.37 -16.31 -13.76
C ARG A 34 2.68 -17.66 -13.97
N ASP A 35 2.77 -18.55 -12.97
CA ASP A 35 2.19 -19.89 -13.05
C ASP A 35 0.66 -19.88 -13.15
N THR A 36 0.01 -18.85 -12.59
CA THR A 36 -1.46 -18.75 -12.54
C THR A 36 -2.06 -17.76 -13.55
N GLY A 37 -1.26 -16.81 -14.04
CA GLY A 37 -1.76 -15.73 -14.88
C GLY A 37 -2.71 -14.79 -14.16
N LEU A 38 -2.62 -14.69 -12.82
CA LEU A 38 -3.39 -13.72 -12.02
C LEU A 38 -2.77 -12.32 -12.16
N PHE A 39 -3.63 -11.33 -12.31
CA PHE A 39 -3.23 -9.92 -12.32
C PHE A 39 -2.92 -9.45 -10.90
N PRO A 40 -1.71 -8.94 -10.60
CA PRO A 40 -1.38 -8.46 -9.27
C PRO A 40 -1.86 -7.02 -9.02
N VAL A 41 -2.40 -6.79 -7.83
CA VAL A 41 -2.58 -5.46 -7.22
C VAL A 41 -1.84 -5.48 -5.89
N VAL A 42 -0.96 -4.52 -5.65
CA VAL A 42 -0.30 -4.40 -4.35
C VAL A 42 -1.18 -3.58 -3.41
N CYS A 43 -1.41 -4.09 -2.21
CA CYS A 43 -2.16 -3.39 -1.17
C CYS A 43 -1.24 -3.01 -0.02
N GLY A 44 -1.00 -1.71 0.16
CA GLY A 44 -0.20 -1.18 1.25
C GLY A 44 -0.98 -1.08 2.57
N ALA A 45 -0.27 -1.29 3.68
CA ALA A 45 -0.79 -1.14 5.04
C ALA A 45 -0.32 0.19 5.64
N PHE A 46 -1.26 1.09 5.88
CA PHE A 46 -1.02 2.42 6.43
C PHE A 46 -1.62 2.54 7.84
N GLY A 47 -0.76 2.81 8.81
CA GLY A 47 -1.12 2.93 10.21
C GLY A 47 -0.44 4.15 10.86
N PRO A 48 -0.47 4.28 12.19
CA PRO A 48 0.04 5.47 12.89
C PRO A 48 1.50 5.83 12.60
N THR A 49 2.32 4.85 12.23
CA THR A 49 3.74 5.04 11.87
C THR A 49 3.95 5.28 10.37
N ARG A 50 2.89 5.24 9.57
CA ARG A 50 2.87 5.38 8.10
C ARG A 50 1.68 6.24 7.69
N ASP A 51 1.65 7.47 8.16
CA ASP A 51 0.53 8.41 8.00
C ASP A 51 1.00 9.68 7.30
N LEU A 52 0.60 9.88 6.06
CA LEU A 52 0.93 11.08 5.28
C LEU A 52 0.21 12.34 5.77
N THR A 53 -0.78 12.19 6.64
CA THR A 53 -1.51 13.31 7.25
C THR A 53 -0.96 13.70 8.63
N HIS A 54 0.01 12.95 9.16
CA HIS A 54 0.63 13.22 10.46
C HIS A 54 1.37 14.56 10.42
N GLU A 55 1.48 15.24 11.56
CA GLU A 55 2.21 16.51 11.65
C GLU A 55 3.73 16.35 11.73
N ASP A 56 4.21 15.19 12.23
CA ASP A 56 5.62 14.88 12.36
C ASP A 56 6.22 14.40 11.03
N ILE A 57 7.25 15.11 10.56
CA ILE A 57 7.97 14.78 9.33
C ILE A 57 8.69 13.42 9.39
N VAL A 58 9.03 12.93 10.58
CA VAL A 58 9.64 11.60 10.75
C VAL A 58 8.68 10.51 10.31
N VAL A 59 7.38 10.66 10.62
CA VAL A 59 6.32 9.75 10.17
C VAL A 59 6.16 9.80 8.65
N HIS A 60 6.24 11.00 8.04
CA HIS A 60 6.22 11.14 6.58
C HIS A 60 7.39 10.40 5.92
N LYS A 61 8.61 10.57 6.44
CA LYS A 61 9.80 9.89 5.89
C LYS A 61 9.69 8.37 5.97
N ALA A 62 9.20 7.85 7.09
CA ALA A 62 8.93 6.42 7.25
C ALA A 62 7.89 5.93 6.24
N CYS A 63 6.82 6.72 6.02
CA CYS A 63 5.79 6.40 5.05
C CYS A 63 6.33 6.43 3.61
N PHE A 64 7.11 7.44 3.22
CA PHE A 64 7.74 7.51 1.90
C PHE A 64 8.68 6.32 1.62
N LYS A 65 9.50 5.95 2.62
CA LYS A 65 10.36 4.76 2.51
C LYS A 65 9.52 3.51 2.24
N TYR A 66 8.48 3.31 3.04
CA TYR A 66 7.57 2.17 2.88
C TYR A 66 6.89 2.12 1.50
N ILE A 67 6.38 3.26 1.01
CA ILE A 67 5.77 3.33 -0.32
C ILE A 67 6.80 3.00 -1.41
N SER A 68 8.03 3.48 -1.28
CA SER A 68 9.11 3.15 -2.21
C SER A 68 9.41 1.65 -2.23
N GLU A 69 9.41 0.99 -1.08
CA GLU A 69 9.57 -0.47 -0.97
C GLU A 69 8.39 -1.21 -1.63
N CYS A 70 7.16 -0.72 -1.48
CA CYS A 70 6.00 -1.25 -2.21
C CYS A 70 6.14 -1.09 -3.73
N PHE A 71 6.67 0.03 -4.22
CA PHE A 71 6.92 0.22 -5.65
C PHE A 71 7.99 -0.74 -6.21
N VAL A 72 9.01 -1.09 -5.42
CA VAL A 72 9.96 -2.13 -5.81
C VAL A 72 9.24 -3.46 -6.05
N LEU A 73 8.31 -3.84 -5.16
CA LEU A 73 7.50 -5.05 -5.33
C LEU A 73 6.52 -4.93 -6.51
N CYS A 74 5.91 -3.76 -6.72
CA CYS A 74 5.09 -3.52 -7.91
C CYS A 74 5.88 -3.79 -9.20
N ASN A 75 7.11 -3.29 -9.29
CA ASN A 75 7.97 -3.52 -10.46
C ASN A 75 8.35 -5.00 -10.61
N GLU A 76 8.70 -5.68 -9.53
CA GLU A 76 9.04 -7.11 -9.56
C GLU A 76 7.88 -7.99 -10.03
N TRP A 77 6.65 -7.60 -9.70
CA TRP A 77 5.44 -8.38 -10.01
C TRP A 77 4.68 -7.87 -11.25
N ASP A 78 5.16 -6.82 -11.91
CA ASP A 78 4.45 -6.10 -12.98
C ASP A 78 3.06 -5.60 -12.54
N ALA A 79 2.90 -5.26 -11.26
CA ALA A 79 1.70 -4.68 -10.71
C ALA A 79 1.58 -3.22 -11.15
N LYS A 80 0.42 -2.86 -11.70
CA LYS A 80 0.14 -1.49 -12.18
C LYS A 80 -0.47 -0.59 -11.13
N PHE A 81 -0.88 -1.18 -10.00
CA PHE A 81 -1.61 -0.46 -8.96
C PHE A 81 -1.02 -0.76 -7.57
N LEU A 82 -0.78 0.31 -6.83
CA LEU A 82 -0.60 0.29 -5.38
C LEU A 82 -1.86 0.90 -4.75
N ALA A 83 -2.65 0.06 -4.11
CA ALA A 83 -3.84 0.46 -3.35
C ALA A 83 -3.53 0.59 -1.86
N GLY A 84 -4.44 1.19 -1.11
CA GLY A 84 -4.36 1.30 0.34
C GLY A 84 -4.85 2.65 0.85
N PRO A 85 -5.12 2.78 2.16
CA PRO A 85 -5.67 3.99 2.76
C PRO A 85 -4.59 5.08 2.96
N MET A 86 -3.95 5.53 1.88
CA MET A 86 -2.91 6.56 1.91
C MET A 86 -3.42 7.95 2.34
N TYR A 87 -4.72 8.17 2.29
CA TYR A 87 -5.38 9.42 2.68
C TYR A 87 -5.40 9.66 4.19
N SER A 88 -5.24 8.62 5.01
CA SER A 88 -5.18 8.70 6.47
C SER A 88 -4.76 7.35 7.06
N ALA A 89 -4.12 7.36 8.23
CA ALA A 89 -3.81 6.12 8.94
C ALA A 89 -5.08 5.34 9.31
N VAL A 90 -5.04 4.02 9.15
CA VAL A 90 -6.11 3.13 9.64
C VAL A 90 -6.28 3.33 11.14
N GLY A 91 -7.53 3.46 11.58
CA GLY A 91 -7.89 3.72 12.98
C GLY A 91 -7.84 5.19 13.41
N LYS A 92 -7.44 6.11 12.53
CA LYS A 92 -7.47 7.56 12.80
C LYS A 92 -8.88 8.12 12.63
N ALA A 93 -9.79 7.66 13.49
CA ALA A 93 -11.18 8.10 13.52
C ALA A 93 -11.41 9.02 14.72
N ARG A 94 -11.51 10.33 14.48
CA ARG A 94 -11.77 11.32 15.51
C ARG A 94 -12.54 12.51 14.97
N MET A 95 -13.28 13.15 15.87
CA MET A 95 -13.90 14.44 15.58
C MET A 95 -12.87 15.55 15.73
N VAL A 96 -12.71 16.36 14.70
CA VAL A 96 -11.86 17.54 14.70
C VAL A 96 -12.62 18.71 14.07
N ALA A 97 -12.21 19.93 14.39
CA ALA A 97 -12.75 21.12 13.75
C ALA A 97 -12.53 21.09 12.23
N PRO A 98 -13.42 21.69 11.42
CA PRO A 98 -13.29 21.71 9.96
C PRO A 98 -11.96 22.26 9.49
N GLU A 99 -11.40 23.27 10.16
CA GLU A 99 -10.12 23.88 9.85
C GLU A 99 -8.98 22.89 10.04
N GLN A 100 -9.00 22.13 11.13
CA GLN A 100 -7.99 21.09 11.40
C GLN A 100 -8.08 19.97 10.34
N ARG A 101 -9.29 19.56 9.98
CA ARG A 101 -9.50 18.55 8.93
C ARG A 101 -8.94 19.03 7.60
N LYS A 102 -9.15 20.30 7.25
CA LYS A 102 -8.60 20.87 6.03
C LYS A 102 -7.06 20.85 6.02
N VAL A 103 -6.43 21.21 7.13
CA VAL A 103 -4.97 21.18 7.27
C VAL A 103 -4.43 19.76 7.05
N GLU A 104 -5.06 18.74 7.63
CA GLU A 104 -4.66 17.35 7.44
C GLU A 104 -4.87 16.86 6.01
N TRP A 105 -6.00 17.24 5.40
CA TRP A 105 -6.30 16.93 4.01
C TRP A 105 -5.26 17.50 3.05
N ASP A 106 -4.97 18.80 3.19
CA ASP A 106 -3.98 19.50 2.36
C ASP A 106 -2.57 18.88 2.54
N ARG A 107 -2.20 18.54 3.79
CA ARG A 107 -0.94 17.86 4.11
C ARG A 107 -0.84 16.50 3.45
N GLY A 108 -1.88 15.66 3.59
CA GLY A 108 -1.94 14.35 2.96
C GLY A 108 -1.84 14.43 1.43
N GLY A 109 -2.62 15.31 0.81
CA GLY A 109 -2.59 15.55 -0.64
C GLY A 109 -1.23 16.05 -1.14
N ASN A 110 -0.60 16.97 -0.40
CA ASN A 110 0.75 17.45 -0.74
C ASN A 110 1.81 16.37 -0.60
N ASN A 111 1.70 15.50 0.39
CA ASN A 111 2.63 14.39 0.58
C ASN A 111 2.44 13.28 -0.47
N ILE A 112 1.21 12.95 -0.83
CA ILE A 112 0.95 11.98 -1.93
C ILE A 112 1.57 12.43 -3.25
N ARG A 113 1.57 13.74 -3.55
CA ARG A 113 2.21 14.27 -4.78
C ARG A 113 3.74 14.15 -4.80
N LYS A 114 4.37 13.84 -3.67
CA LYS A 114 5.84 13.66 -3.57
C LYS A 114 6.28 12.22 -3.77
N VAL A 115 5.34 11.30 -3.81
CA VAL A 115 5.54 9.89 -4.05
C VAL A 115 5.48 9.62 -5.55
#